data_fac92d5b13b27bb1cb1ae7c6b6ea1fe5
#
_entry.id   fac92d5b13b27bb1cb1ae7c6b6ea1fe5
#
_cell.length_a   1.000
_cell.length_b   1.000
_cell.length_c   1.000
_cell.angle_alpha   90.00
_cell.angle_beta   90.00
_cell.angle_gamma   90.00
#
_symmetry.space_group_name_H-M   'P 1'
#
loop_
_entity.id
_entity.type
_entity.pdbx_description
1 polymer ?
#
loop_
_entity_poly.entity_id
_entity_poly.type
_entity_poly.pdbx_seq_one_letter_code
_entity_poly.pdbx_strand_id
1 'polypeptide(L)'
;MSYQKKEPFSSSSRGEITLTEEAVPIKKSFLSSLSEDIWAVWIGGLLIAAILVFALLNQDYHFTTPSYQWSNADELFNKVLSVNNLLMFIFIAIVFGFLSSMAILLSGGNLKKFVPGFLSIFLFAIISLIIAGNKSINYYGIEYVVFALVIGLLLNNLTTLPSWLKEAARSEFFIKTGLVILGTSVLFTDIIKAGLPGILQSVIVVAVVWFVALWIARKLKVDDEFGVILASAVSICGVSAAIVASGAIKGDKKKLSYITTLVLLVAIPMLIIQPWLIKKLGIPEIVGGAWLGGTLDTTASVTAAAQLVGPVALKAGVIIKFSQNVLIGVAAFFIASWWALRKTTPKGEDSEKPGLGVVWERFPKFVLGFIAVSLIFSFLVPIETTRQVSGFLNSLRTVWFALAFVSIGLEAKFSDLVKIQGGRPALAFIIAQLFNIIWTLIFAYLLFGGYIFPVPNIK
;
A
#
# COMPACT_ATOMS: atom_id res chain seq x y z
N MET A 1 19.04 72.01 -31.13
CA MET A 1 17.75 72.43 -31.67
C MET A 1 16.76 71.35 -31.15
N SER A 2 16.12 71.70 -30.04
CA SER A 2 14.76 72.31 -29.88
C SER A 2 13.68 71.29 -30.38
N TYR A 3 12.67 70.92 -29.67
CA TYR A 3 11.84 71.59 -28.66
C TYR A 3 11.08 70.59 -27.79
N GLN A 4 10.89 70.94 -26.53
CA GLN A 4 9.88 70.43 -25.62
C GLN A 4 8.47 70.67 -26.12
N LYS A 5 7.51 69.76 -25.71
CA LYS A 5 6.14 70.21 -25.41
C LYS A 5 5.54 69.46 -24.27
N LYS A 6 5.05 70.27 -23.34
CA LYS A 6 4.41 69.96 -22.07
C LYS A 6 2.98 69.44 -22.27
N GLU A 7 2.52 68.78 -21.24
CA GLU A 7 1.19 68.30 -20.79
C GLU A 7 -0.02 69.21 -21.13
N PRO A 8 -1.25 68.67 -20.90
CA PRO A 8 -1.84 68.94 -19.59
C PRO A 8 -2.62 67.75 -18.94
N PHE A 9 -2.65 67.85 -17.60
CA PHE A 9 -3.54 67.27 -16.65
C PHE A 9 -5.01 67.22 -17.06
N SER A 10 -5.71 66.12 -16.79
CA SER A 10 -7.11 66.16 -16.36
C SER A 10 -7.40 65.02 -15.36
N SER A 11 -7.85 65.43 -14.20
CA SER A 11 -8.38 64.73 -13.09
C SER A 11 -9.68 63.97 -13.44
N SER A 12 -9.83 62.74 -12.99
CA SER A 12 -11.13 62.27 -12.51
C SER A 12 -10.94 61.03 -11.65
N SER A 13 -11.19 61.22 -10.39
CA SER A 13 -11.39 60.25 -9.32
C SER A 13 -12.46 59.22 -9.63
N ARG A 14 -12.17 57.99 -9.43
CA ARG A 14 -13.05 57.00 -8.78
C ARG A 14 -12.18 55.86 -8.29
N GLY A 15 -11.97 55.80 -6.98
CA GLY A 15 -11.36 54.63 -6.30
C GLY A 15 -12.32 53.46 -6.39
N GLU A 16 -11.98 52.47 -7.21
CA GLU A 16 -12.47 51.12 -7.04
C GLU A 16 -11.64 50.48 -5.92
N ILE A 17 -12.26 50.42 -4.73
CA ILE A 17 -11.80 49.57 -3.65
C ILE A 17 -12.05 48.11 -4.10
N THR A 18 -11.08 47.50 -4.73
CA THR A 18 -11.05 46.04 -4.86
C THR A 18 -10.87 45.46 -3.45
N LEU A 19 -12.00 45.11 -2.83
CA LEU A 19 -11.99 44.21 -1.69
C LEU A 19 -11.43 42.89 -2.19
N THR A 20 -10.14 42.65 -1.97
CA THR A 20 -9.59 41.30 -1.96
C THR A 20 -10.27 40.60 -0.80
N GLU A 21 -11.29 39.80 -1.09
CA GLU A 21 -11.76 38.80 -0.14
C GLU A 21 -10.56 37.92 0.25
N GLU A 22 -9.93 38.24 1.37
CA GLU A 22 -9.08 37.28 2.06
C GLU A 22 -9.95 36.06 2.35
N ALA A 23 -9.73 35.03 1.58
CA ALA A 23 -10.37 33.73 1.81
C ALA A 23 -10.05 33.31 3.24
N VAL A 24 -11.03 33.47 4.13
CA VAL A 24 -10.96 32.98 5.51
C VAL A 24 -10.58 31.51 5.43
N PRO A 25 -9.46 31.06 6.04
CA PRO A 25 -9.08 29.66 5.98
C PRO A 25 -10.19 28.84 6.62
N ILE A 26 -10.94 28.10 5.81
CA ILE A 26 -11.95 27.16 6.28
C ILE A 26 -11.23 26.22 7.23
N LYS A 27 -11.53 26.30 8.52
CA LYS A 27 -10.97 25.43 9.56
C LYS A 27 -11.28 23.99 9.14
N LYS A 28 -10.29 23.27 8.58
CA LYS A 28 -10.47 21.88 8.17
C LYS A 28 -11.00 21.11 9.37
N SER A 29 -12.12 20.43 9.22
CA SER A 29 -12.68 19.57 10.25
C SER A 29 -11.61 18.56 10.69
N PHE A 30 -11.58 18.19 11.98
CA PHE A 30 -10.69 17.15 12.50
C PHE A 30 -10.77 15.89 11.65
N LEU A 31 -11.97 15.49 11.20
CA LEU A 31 -12.21 14.32 10.35
C LEU A 31 -11.57 14.44 8.95
N SER A 32 -11.49 15.64 8.39
CA SER A 32 -10.84 15.86 7.08
C SER A 32 -9.30 15.83 7.15
N SER A 33 -8.72 15.82 8.33
CA SER A 33 -7.28 15.69 8.57
C SER A 33 -6.85 14.23 8.80
N LEU A 34 -7.79 13.29 8.94
CA LEU A 34 -7.48 11.89 9.17
C LEU A 34 -6.87 11.26 7.93
N SER A 35 -5.78 10.52 8.13
CA SER A 35 -5.11 9.78 7.05
C SER A 35 -5.92 8.56 6.60
N GLU A 36 -5.66 8.06 5.40
CA GLU A 36 -6.25 6.80 4.90
C GLU A 36 -5.95 5.62 5.83
N ASP A 37 -4.82 5.62 6.52
CA ASP A 37 -4.46 4.61 7.53
C ASP A 37 -5.48 4.54 8.66
N ILE A 38 -5.88 5.70 9.18
CA ILE A 38 -6.84 5.79 10.28
C ILE A 38 -8.22 5.32 9.82
N TRP A 39 -8.64 5.71 8.61
CA TRP A 39 -9.89 5.23 8.03
C TRP A 39 -9.90 3.72 7.81
N ALA A 40 -8.79 3.14 7.38
CA ALA A 40 -8.64 1.70 7.24
C ALA A 40 -8.81 0.97 8.59
N VAL A 41 -8.24 1.52 9.67
CA VAL A 41 -8.43 0.99 11.05
C VAL A 41 -9.88 1.08 11.48
N TRP A 42 -10.53 2.22 11.28
CA TRP A 42 -11.93 2.41 11.67
C TRP A 42 -12.86 1.47 10.90
N ILE A 43 -12.70 1.35 9.59
CA ILE A 43 -13.56 0.48 8.76
C ILE A 43 -13.33 -0.99 9.10
N GLY A 44 -12.07 -1.44 9.13
CA GLY A 44 -11.72 -2.80 9.49
C GLY A 44 -12.18 -3.15 10.91
N GLY A 45 -11.93 -2.26 11.87
CA GLY A 45 -12.33 -2.41 13.27
C GLY A 45 -13.85 -2.45 13.45
N LEU A 46 -14.60 -1.58 12.75
CA LEU A 46 -16.06 -1.54 12.80
C LEU A 46 -16.69 -2.81 12.23
N LEU A 47 -16.17 -3.29 11.09
CA LEU A 47 -16.62 -4.55 10.49
C LEU A 47 -16.38 -5.73 11.44
N ILE A 48 -15.18 -5.83 12.02
CA ILE A 48 -14.85 -6.88 12.98
C ILE A 48 -15.75 -6.79 14.21
N ALA A 49 -15.89 -5.60 14.79
CA ALA A 49 -16.71 -5.40 15.99
C ALA A 49 -18.17 -5.76 15.74
N ALA A 50 -18.76 -5.34 14.61
CA ALA A 50 -20.14 -5.67 14.27
C ALA A 50 -20.35 -7.19 14.13
N ILE A 51 -19.41 -7.89 13.48
CA ILE A 51 -19.48 -9.35 13.29
C ILE A 51 -19.31 -10.06 14.64
N LEU A 52 -18.35 -9.63 15.50
CA LEU A 52 -18.14 -10.21 16.81
C LEU A 52 -19.34 -10.02 17.73
N VAL A 53 -19.90 -8.81 17.80
CA VAL A 53 -21.09 -8.54 18.62
C VAL A 53 -22.25 -9.40 18.15
N PHE A 54 -22.47 -9.49 16.84
CA PHE A 54 -23.53 -10.36 16.31
C PHE A 54 -23.30 -11.83 16.65
N ALA A 55 -22.07 -12.33 16.53
CA ALA A 55 -21.73 -13.72 16.85
C ALA A 55 -21.90 -14.03 18.36
N LEU A 56 -21.50 -13.10 19.22
CA LEU A 56 -21.66 -13.27 20.69
C LEU A 56 -23.14 -13.29 21.11
N LEU A 57 -24.00 -12.51 20.43
CA LEU A 57 -25.44 -12.49 20.68
C LEU A 57 -26.17 -13.70 20.06
N ASN A 58 -25.61 -14.32 19.02
CA ASN A 58 -26.21 -15.42 18.27
C ASN A 58 -25.20 -16.56 18.09
N GLN A 59 -24.92 -17.30 19.16
CA GLN A 59 -23.87 -18.33 19.21
C GLN A 59 -24.10 -19.47 18.22
N ASP A 60 -25.35 -19.82 17.92
CA ASP A 60 -25.71 -20.88 16.97
C ASP A 60 -25.78 -20.43 15.51
N TYR A 61 -25.52 -19.15 15.22
CA TYR A 61 -25.59 -18.63 13.87
C TYR A 61 -24.38 -19.03 13.03
N HIS A 62 -24.64 -19.65 11.87
CA HIS A 62 -23.60 -20.00 10.91
C HIS A 62 -23.47 -18.93 9.83
N PHE A 63 -22.35 -18.21 9.83
CA PHE A 63 -22.08 -17.21 8.80
C PHE A 63 -21.89 -17.89 7.45
N THR A 64 -22.73 -17.54 6.49
CA THR A 64 -22.56 -17.98 5.10
C THR A 64 -21.50 -17.13 4.42
N THR A 65 -20.66 -17.76 3.61
CA THR A 65 -19.61 -17.08 2.84
C THR A 65 -19.95 -17.07 1.35
N PRO A 66 -19.60 -16.04 0.60
CA PRO A 66 -19.79 -16.04 -0.85
C PRO A 66 -19.04 -17.21 -1.47
N SER A 67 -19.68 -17.86 -2.44
CA SER A 67 -19.09 -18.98 -3.19
C SER A 67 -18.52 -18.48 -4.52
N TYR A 68 -17.26 -18.81 -4.79
CA TYR A 68 -16.58 -18.48 -6.05
C TYR A 68 -16.17 -19.73 -6.83
N GLN A 69 -16.21 -20.92 -6.20
CA GLN A 69 -15.68 -22.18 -6.77
C GLN A 69 -16.68 -22.86 -7.68
N TRP A 70 -16.21 -23.23 -8.88
CA TRP A 70 -16.98 -23.95 -9.90
C TRP A 70 -16.08 -24.83 -10.77
N SER A 71 -16.62 -25.90 -11.34
CA SER A 71 -15.90 -26.83 -12.23
C SER A 71 -16.54 -26.92 -13.62
N ASN A 72 -17.84 -26.66 -13.72
CA ASN A 72 -18.63 -26.72 -14.95
C ASN A 72 -19.67 -25.59 -15.00
N ALA A 73 -20.33 -25.42 -16.13
CA ALA A 73 -21.31 -24.37 -16.33
C ALA A 73 -22.50 -24.48 -15.35
N ASP A 74 -22.92 -25.70 -15.01
CA ASP A 74 -24.01 -25.93 -14.07
C ASP A 74 -23.65 -25.40 -12.66
N GLU A 75 -22.48 -25.73 -12.13
CA GLU A 75 -22.00 -25.17 -10.85
C GLU A 75 -21.83 -23.64 -10.94
N LEU A 76 -21.40 -23.09 -12.07
CA LEU A 76 -21.27 -21.65 -12.24
C LEU A 76 -22.64 -20.96 -12.12
N PHE A 77 -23.66 -21.45 -12.84
CA PHE A 77 -24.97 -20.81 -12.85
C PHE A 77 -25.78 -21.09 -11.58
N ASN A 78 -25.79 -22.32 -11.09
CA ASN A 78 -26.65 -22.73 -9.98
C ASN A 78 -26.04 -22.50 -8.60
N LYS A 79 -24.71 -22.32 -8.48
CA LYS A 79 -24.01 -22.07 -7.23
C LYS A 79 -23.43 -20.68 -7.16
N VAL A 80 -22.55 -20.30 -8.12
CA VAL A 80 -21.82 -19.02 -8.05
C VAL A 80 -22.74 -17.87 -8.46
N LEU A 81 -23.52 -18.00 -9.52
CA LEU A 81 -24.48 -17.00 -9.99
C LEU A 81 -25.89 -17.22 -9.46
N SER A 82 -26.07 -18.07 -8.43
CA SER A 82 -27.36 -18.24 -7.76
C SER A 82 -27.84 -16.93 -7.14
N VAL A 83 -29.18 -16.77 -7.06
CA VAL A 83 -29.80 -15.55 -6.51
C VAL A 83 -29.27 -15.22 -5.11
N ASN A 84 -29.17 -16.22 -4.24
CA ASN A 84 -28.66 -16.04 -2.87
C ASN A 84 -27.21 -15.54 -2.82
N ASN A 85 -26.34 -16.07 -3.69
CA ASN A 85 -24.95 -15.66 -3.75
C ASN A 85 -24.80 -14.26 -4.38
N LEU A 86 -25.61 -13.93 -5.39
CA LEU A 86 -25.65 -12.59 -5.98
C LEU A 86 -26.15 -11.55 -4.97
N LEU A 87 -27.18 -11.87 -4.18
CA LEU A 87 -27.65 -11.00 -3.10
C LEU A 87 -26.54 -10.76 -2.06
N MET A 88 -25.73 -11.76 -1.76
CA MET A 88 -24.59 -11.62 -0.88
C MET A 88 -23.51 -10.70 -1.48
N PHE A 89 -23.21 -10.81 -2.77
CA PHE A 89 -22.29 -9.87 -3.44
C PHE A 89 -22.83 -8.43 -3.39
N ILE A 90 -24.13 -8.25 -3.64
CA ILE A 90 -24.78 -6.94 -3.56
C ILE A 90 -24.71 -6.38 -2.13
N PHE A 91 -24.99 -7.20 -1.13
CA PHE A 91 -24.89 -6.80 0.28
C PHE A 91 -23.47 -6.35 0.63
N ILE A 92 -22.43 -7.12 0.28
CA ILE A 92 -21.03 -6.75 0.49
C ILE A 92 -20.70 -5.46 -0.27
N ALA A 93 -21.14 -5.30 -1.51
CA ALA A 93 -20.94 -4.08 -2.29
C ALA A 93 -21.54 -2.84 -1.61
N ILE A 94 -22.77 -2.97 -1.07
CA ILE A 94 -23.44 -1.88 -0.36
C ILE A 94 -22.68 -1.53 0.92
N VAL A 95 -22.33 -2.52 1.73
CA VAL A 95 -21.61 -2.29 3.00
C VAL A 95 -20.24 -1.66 2.75
N PHE A 96 -19.44 -2.25 1.86
CA PHE A 96 -18.10 -1.74 1.56
C PHE A 96 -18.16 -0.38 0.86
N GLY A 97 -19.08 -0.22 -0.09
CA GLY A 97 -19.31 1.04 -0.79
C GLY A 97 -19.75 2.16 0.16
N PHE A 98 -20.66 1.86 1.09
CA PHE A 98 -21.11 2.82 2.09
C PHE A 98 -19.96 3.25 3.03
N LEU A 99 -19.23 2.29 3.61
CA LEU A 99 -18.12 2.57 4.51
C LEU A 99 -16.99 3.34 3.82
N SER A 100 -16.63 2.93 2.60
CA SER A 100 -15.61 3.62 1.81
C SER A 100 -16.07 5.02 1.41
N SER A 101 -17.32 5.17 0.98
CA SER A 101 -17.90 6.47 0.61
C SER A 101 -17.94 7.43 1.80
N MET A 102 -18.24 6.94 2.99
CA MET A 102 -18.21 7.73 4.22
C MET A 102 -16.79 8.23 4.51
N ALA A 103 -15.78 7.36 4.43
CA ALA A 103 -14.38 7.74 4.61
C ALA A 103 -13.94 8.79 3.58
N ILE A 104 -14.28 8.60 2.30
CA ILE A 104 -13.94 9.53 1.22
C ILE A 104 -14.62 10.88 1.40
N LEU A 105 -15.91 10.90 1.76
CA LEU A 105 -16.65 12.13 2.03
C LEU A 105 -16.03 12.93 3.17
N LEU A 106 -15.74 12.27 4.29
CA LEU A 106 -15.17 12.89 5.47
C LEU A 106 -13.73 13.36 5.26
N SER A 107 -13.00 12.71 4.34
CA SER A 107 -11.66 13.14 3.90
C SER A 107 -11.69 14.26 2.84
N GLY A 108 -12.89 14.73 2.42
CA GLY A 108 -13.03 15.78 1.42
C GLY A 108 -12.93 15.31 -0.03
N GLY A 109 -13.07 14.02 -0.29
CA GLY A 109 -13.07 13.43 -1.63
C GLY A 109 -14.39 13.60 -2.40
N ASN A 110 -14.38 13.29 -3.68
CA ASN A 110 -15.52 13.48 -4.59
C ASN A 110 -16.38 12.22 -4.72
N LEU A 111 -17.48 12.15 -3.96
CA LEU A 111 -18.41 11.00 -3.99
C LEU A 111 -19.02 10.73 -5.37
N LYS A 112 -19.35 11.79 -6.15
CA LYS A 112 -19.94 11.62 -7.48
C LYS A 112 -19.04 10.85 -8.44
N LYS A 113 -17.73 10.96 -8.24
CA LYS A 113 -16.72 10.20 -8.99
C LYS A 113 -16.41 8.87 -8.31
N PHE A 114 -16.29 8.86 -6.98
CA PHE A 114 -15.90 7.66 -6.23
C PHE A 114 -16.91 6.52 -6.36
N VAL A 115 -18.20 6.77 -6.14
CA VAL A 115 -19.23 5.71 -6.10
C VAL A 115 -19.30 4.88 -7.40
N PRO A 116 -19.44 5.47 -8.60
CA PRO A 116 -19.47 4.67 -9.84
C PRO A 116 -18.14 3.94 -10.07
N GLY A 117 -17.01 4.56 -9.70
CA GLY A 117 -15.69 3.93 -9.78
C GLY A 117 -15.56 2.74 -8.84
N PHE A 118 -15.99 2.88 -7.60
CA PHE A 118 -16.01 1.79 -6.63
C PHE A 118 -16.83 0.59 -7.11
N LEU A 119 -18.04 0.83 -7.62
CA LEU A 119 -18.90 -0.24 -8.15
C LEU A 119 -18.23 -0.99 -9.31
N SER A 120 -17.54 -0.27 -10.19
CA SER A 120 -16.80 -0.89 -11.29
C SER A 120 -15.61 -1.72 -10.79
N ILE A 121 -14.81 -1.20 -9.84
CA ILE A 121 -13.70 -1.93 -9.23
C ILE A 121 -14.22 -3.15 -8.48
N PHE A 122 -15.35 -3.02 -7.77
CA PHE A 122 -15.98 -4.14 -7.08
C PHE A 122 -16.41 -5.24 -8.08
N LEU A 123 -17.04 -4.86 -9.18
CA LEU A 123 -17.41 -5.82 -10.25
C LEU A 123 -16.19 -6.55 -10.80
N PHE A 124 -15.10 -5.85 -11.11
CA PHE A 124 -13.87 -6.45 -11.59
C PHE A 124 -13.22 -7.36 -10.54
N ALA A 125 -13.29 -6.99 -9.26
CA ALA A 125 -12.82 -7.81 -8.16
C ALA A 125 -13.61 -9.13 -8.06
N ILE A 126 -14.94 -9.07 -8.13
CA ILE A 126 -15.79 -10.27 -8.11
C ILE A 126 -15.53 -11.14 -9.35
N ILE A 127 -15.41 -10.56 -10.54
CA ILE A 127 -15.07 -11.29 -11.77
C ILE A 127 -13.72 -12.03 -11.58
N SER A 128 -12.71 -11.37 -11.00
CA SER A 128 -11.40 -11.98 -10.75
C SER A 128 -11.49 -13.18 -9.79
N LEU A 129 -12.31 -13.06 -8.75
CA LEU A 129 -12.58 -14.14 -7.79
C LEU A 129 -13.30 -15.32 -8.45
N ILE A 130 -14.30 -15.05 -9.30
CA ILE A 130 -15.06 -16.07 -10.03
C ILE A 130 -14.15 -16.80 -11.03
N ILE A 131 -13.33 -16.08 -11.80
CA ILE A 131 -12.39 -16.70 -12.76
C ILE A 131 -11.42 -17.62 -12.01
N ALA A 132 -10.79 -17.12 -10.95
CA ALA A 132 -9.86 -17.91 -10.14
C ALA A 132 -10.53 -19.08 -9.41
N GLY A 133 -11.82 -18.98 -9.15
CA GLY A 133 -12.62 -20.05 -8.52
C GLY A 133 -12.85 -21.27 -9.40
N ASN A 134 -12.54 -21.20 -10.70
CA ASN A 134 -12.59 -22.37 -11.59
C ASN A 134 -11.56 -23.42 -11.14
N LYS A 135 -12.01 -24.68 -10.94
CA LYS A 135 -11.16 -25.77 -10.44
C LYS A 135 -9.96 -26.06 -11.34
N SER A 136 -10.10 -25.94 -12.66
CA SER A 136 -8.99 -26.14 -13.59
C SER A 136 -7.94 -25.03 -13.48
N ILE A 137 -8.36 -23.78 -13.33
CA ILE A 137 -7.46 -22.64 -13.12
C ILE A 137 -6.75 -22.77 -11.78
N ASN A 138 -7.50 -23.12 -10.73
CA ASN A 138 -6.95 -23.30 -9.38
C ASN A 138 -5.94 -24.44 -9.31
N TYR A 139 -6.14 -25.51 -10.09
CA TYR A 139 -5.18 -26.62 -10.23
C TYR A 139 -3.79 -26.15 -10.67
N TYR A 140 -3.70 -25.14 -11.56
CA TYR A 140 -2.43 -24.54 -11.98
C TYR A 140 -1.89 -23.51 -10.96
N GLY A 141 -2.56 -23.33 -9.82
CA GLY A 141 -2.14 -22.39 -8.78
C GLY A 141 -2.26 -20.93 -9.18
N ILE A 142 -3.11 -20.60 -10.17
CA ILE A 142 -3.35 -19.22 -10.60
C ILE A 142 -4.45 -18.64 -9.72
N GLU A 143 -4.06 -17.76 -8.79
CA GLU A 143 -4.96 -17.12 -7.85
C GLU A 143 -5.62 -15.86 -8.42
N TYR A 144 -6.69 -15.40 -7.75
CA TYR A 144 -7.46 -14.20 -8.10
C TYR A 144 -6.62 -12.92 -8.20
N VAL A 145 -5.49 -12.87 -7.49
CA VAL A 145 -4.53 -11.75 -7.53
C VAL A 145 -4.07 -11.48 -8.96
N VAL A 146 -3.74 -12.55 -9.72
CA VAL A 146 -3.28 -12.45 -11.11
C VAL A 146 -4.37 -11.84 -11.98
N PHE A 147 -5.60 -12.35 -11.90
CA PHE A 147 -6.71 -11.85 -12.70
C PHE A 147 -7.08 -10.41 -12.36
N ALA A 148 -7.11 -10.07 -11.06
CA ALA A 148 -7.37 -8.71 -10.59
C ALA A 148 -6.35 -7.71 -11.13
N LEU A 149 -5.06 -8.03 -11.04
CA LEU A 149 -3.98 -7.21 -11.59
C LEU A 149 -4.08 -7.08 -13.12
N VAL A 150 -4.27 -8.20 -13.82
CA VAL A 150 -4.35 -8.21 -15.29
C VAL A 150 -5.53 -7.38 -15.79
N ILE A 151 -6.70 -7.51 -15.18
CA ILE A 151 -7.87 -6.69 -15.54
C ILE A 151 -7.55 -5.21 -15.38
N GLY A 152 -7.00 -4.80 -14.23
CA GLY A 152 -6.64 -3.40 -13.98
C GLY A 152 -5.57 -2.89 -14.96
N LEU A 153 -4.52 -3.69 -15.21
CA LEU A 153 -3.44 -3.36 -16.15
C LEU A 153 -3.94 -3.21 -17.59
N LEU A 154 -4.77 -4.14 -18.06
CA LEU A 154 -5.34 -4.07 -19.41
C LEU A 154 -6.20 -2.83 -19.58
N LEU A 155 -7.07 -2.53 -18.61
CA LEU A 155 -7.91 -1.34 -18.66
C LEU A 155 -7.07 -0.06 -18.73
N ASN A 156 -6.04 0.09 -17.89
CA ASN A 156 -5.24 1.32 -17.87
C ASN A 156 -4.30 1.48 -19.06
N ASN A 157 -3.84 0.37 -19.66
CA ASN A 157 -2.86 0.43 -20.74
C ASN A 157 -3.49 0.36 -22.14
N LEU A 158 -4.69 -0.22 -22.27
CA LEU A 158 -5.41 -0.31 -23.55
C LEU A 158 -6.46 0.81 -23.73
N THR A 159 -6.87 1.47 -22.63
CA THR A 159 -7.88 2.54 -22.70
C THR A 159 -7.43 3.80 -21.97
N THR A 160 -8.11 4.91 -22.23
CA THR A 160 -7.97 6.12 -21.40
C THR A 160 -8.90 6.03 -20.22
N LEU A 161 -8.36 5.80 -19.01
CA LEU A 161 -9.19 5.70 -17.81
C LEU A 161 -9.97 6.98 -17.55
N PRO A 162 -11.29 6.90 -17.36
CA PRO A 162 -12.12 8.03 -16.97
C PRO A 162 -11.77 8.51 -15.55
N SER A 163 -11.99 9.80 -15.29
CA SER A 163 -11.61 10.43 -14.01
C SER A 163 -12.29 9.81 -12.78
N TRP A 164 -13.51 9.31 -12.94
CA TRP A 164 -14.25 8.66 -11.86
C TRP A 164 -13.64 7.30 -11.47
N LEU A 165 -13.07 6.55 -12.42
CA LEU A 165 -12.42 5.28 -12.13
C LEU A 165 -11.04 5.51 -11.47
N LYS A 166 -10.30 6.54 -11.91
CA LYS A 166 -9.04 6.94 -11.25
C LYS A 166 -9.24 7.40 -9.81
N GLU A 167 -10.35 8.12 -9.53
CA GLU A 167 -10.67 8.58 -8.18
C GLU A 167 -10.95 7.43 -7.23
N ALA A 168 -11.52 6.33 -7.74
CA ALA A 168 -11.87 5.16 -6.95
C ALA A 168 -10.73 4.13 -6.84
N ALA A 169 -9.73 4.18 -7.71
CA ALA A 169 -8.54 3.33 -7.62
C ALA A 169 -7.68 3.79 -6.44
N ARG A 170 -7.86 3.14 -5.28
CA ARG A 170 -7.19 3.45 -4.00
C ARG A 170 -6.62 2.18 -3.40
N SER A 171 -5.58 1.66 -4.06
CA SER A 171 -4.98 0.37 -3.71
C SER A 171 -4.52 0.32 -2.25
N GLU A 172 -3.85 1.36 -1.76
CA GLU A 172 -3.35 1.44 -0.39
C GLU A 172 -4.48 1.47 0.65
N PHE A 173 -5.57 2.20 0.39
CA PHE A 173 -6.71 2.23 1.29
C PHE A 173 -7.40 0.86 1.42
N PHE A 174 -7.65 0.18 0.29
CA PHE A 174 -8.30 -1.13 0.28
C PHE A 174 -7.42 -2.20 0.91
N ILE A 175 -6.11 -2.21 0.59
CA ILE A 175 -5.20 -3.22 1.16
C ILE A 175 -5.06 -3.04 2.68
N LYS A 176 -4.92 -1.81 3.18
CA LYS A 176 -4.78 -1.52 4.62
C LYS A 176 -6.02 -1.96 5.40
N THR A 177 -7.22 -1.75 4.84
CA THR A 177 -8.47 -2.24 5.44
C THR A 177 -8.48 -3.77 5.53
N GLY A 178 -8.12 -4.45 4.43
CA GLY A 178 -7.98 -5.90 4.41
C GLY A 178 -6.90 -6.42 5.38
N LEU A 179 -5.81 -5.67 5.56
CA LEU A 179 -4.74 -6.02 6.50
C LEU A 179 -5.17 -5.90 7.97
N VAL A 180 -6.00 -4.91 8.32
CA VAL A 180 -6.59 -4.85 9.66
C VAL A 180 -7.44 -6.10 9.93
N ILE A 181 -8.25 -6.52 8.94
CA ILE A 181 -9.03 -7.76 9.06
C ILE A 181 -8.11 -8.99 9.11
N LEU A 182 -6.99 -9.01 8.38
CA LEU A 182 -6.00 -10.09 8.45
C LEU A 182 -5.52 -10.34 9.89
N GLY A 183 -5.46 -9.30 10.72
CA GLY A 183 -5.12 -9.42 12.15
C GLY A 183 -5.96 -10.45 12.90
N THR A 184 -7.19 -10.73 12.47
CA THR A 184 -8.07 -11.76 13.08
C THR A 184 -7.54 -13.20 12.90
N SER A 185 -6.72 -13.42 11.88
CA SER A 185 -6.16 -14.73 11.52
C SER A 185 -4.66 -14.87 11.79
N VAL A 186 -4.03 -13.84 12.36
CA VAL A 186 -2.61 -13.85 12.75
C VAL A 186 -2.52 -13.80 14.26
N LEU A 187 -2.04 -14.89 14.87
CA LEU A 187 -1.87 -14.95 16.31
C LEU A 187 -0.78 -13.96 16.75
N PHE A 188 -1.00 -13.28 17.86
CA PHE A 188 -0.01 -12.33 18.40
C PHE A 188 1.31 -13.01 18.75
N THR A 189 1.27 -14.28 19.15
CA THR A 189 2.46 -15.13 19.35
C THR A 189 3.27 -15.32 18.07
N ASP A 190 2.62 -15.37 16.91
CA ASP A 190 3.30 -15.49 15.61
C ASP A 190 4.00 -14.17 15.25
N ILE A 191 3.37 -13.03 15.61
CA ILE A 191 3.98 -11.70 15.47
C ILE A 191 5.24 -11.60 16.33
N ILE A 192 5.22 -12.09 17.58
CA ILE A 192 6.40 -12.07 18.45
C ILE A 192 7.50 -12.97 17.90
N LYS A 193 7.18 -14.19 17.47
CA LYS A 193 8.16 -15.15 16.94
C LYS A 193 8.85 -14.65 15.68
N ALA A 194 8.11 -14.02 14.75
CA ALA A 194 8.65 -13.46 13.53
C ALA A 194 9.20 -12.03 13.73
N GLY A 195 8.79 -11.34 14.78
CA GLY A 195 9.05 -9.92 14.99
C GLY A 195 10.53 -9.60 15.15
N LEU A 196 11.25 -10.30 16.03
CA LEU A 196 12.68 -10.04 16.24
C LEU A 196 13.52 -10.32 14.98
N PRO A 197 13.42 -11.50 14.34
CA PRO A 197 14.07 -11.72 13.05
C PRO A 197 13.66 -10.72 11.98
N GLY A 198 12.38 -10.34 11.94
CA GLY A 198 11.85 -9.36 11.00
C GLY A 198 12.39 -7.96 11.20
N ILE A 199 12.51 -7.49 12.45
CA ILE A 199 13.12 -6.19 12.77
C ILE A 199 14.60 -6.19 12.40
N LEU A 200 15.34 -7.25 12.74
CA LEU A 200 16.75 -7.37 12.39
C LEU A 200 16.95 -7.38 10.87
N GLN A 201 16.17 -8.17 10.15
CA GLN A 201 16.19 -8.15 8.68
C GLN A 201 15.90 -6.75 8.14
N SER A 202 14.87 -6.10 8.65
CA SER A 202 14.47 -4.76 8.20
C SER A 202 15.55 -3.73 8.42
N VAL A 203 16.19 -3.71 9.61
CA VAL A 203 17.27 -2.77 9.92
C VAL A 203 18.48 -3.01 9.01
N ILE A 204 18.90 -4.27 8.85
CA ILE A 204 20.07 -4.63 8.03
C ILE A 204 19.79 -4.30 6.55
N VAL A 205 18.63 -4.70 6.05
CA VAL A 205 18.25 -4.46 4.65
C VAL A 205 18.16 -2.96 4.39
N VAL A 206 17.39 -2.23 5.20
CA VAL A 206 17.23 -0.78 5.03
C VAL A 206 18.57 -0.05 5.07
N ALA A 207 19.39 -0.32 6.07
CA ALA A 207 20.68 0.35 6.20
C ALA A 207 21.59 0.05 5.00
N VAL A 208 21.85 -1.24 4.71
CA VAL A 208 22.82 -1.62 3.67
C VAL A 208 22.31 -1.22 2.28
N VAL A 209 21.05 -1.51 1.96
CA VAL A 209 20.48 -1.18 0.65
C VAL A 209 20.44 0.33 0.42
N TRP A 210 20.15 1.14 1.46
CA TRP A 210 20.16 2.58 1.35
C TRP A 210 21.54 3.13 0.96
N PHE A 211 22.59 2.70 1.66
CA PHE A 211 23.95 3.15 1.34
C PHE A 211 24.43 2.64 -0.03
N VAL A 212 24.14 1.39 -0.36
CA VAL A 212 24.52 0.81 -1.67
C VAL A 212 23.78 1.50 -2.81
N ALA A 213 22.48 1.74 -2.66
CA ALA A 213 21.69 2.45 -3.68
C ALA A 213 22.17 3.88 -3.91
N LEU A 214 22.52 4.60 -2.84
CA LEU A 214 23.11 5.94 -2.93
C LEU A 214 24.50 5.90 -3.59
N TRP A 215 25.32 4.90 -3.28
CA TRP A 215 26.62 4.70 -3.93
C TRP A 215 26.46 4.39 -5.41
N ILE A 216 25.52 3.52 -5.81
CA ILE A 216 25.21 3.21 -7.21
C ILE A 216 24.77 4.48 -7.94
N ALA A 217 23.83 5.25 -7.34
CA ALA A 217 23.36 6.51 -7.92
C ALA A 217 24.51 7.48 -8.22
N ARG A 218 25.43 7.66 -7.25
CA ARG A 218 26.63 8.49 -7.43
C ARG A 218 27.56 7.97 -8.50
N LYS A 219 27.81 6.67 -8.57
CA LYS A 219 28.65 6.02 -9.61
C LYS A 219 28.07 6.26 -11.01
N LEU A 220 26.76 6.28 -11.14
CA LEU A 220 26.06 6.58 -12.40
C LEU A 220 25.87 8.09 -12.63
N LYS A 221 26.51 8.95 -11.81
CA LYS A 221 26.44 10.41 -11.92
C LYS A 221 25.01 10.95 -11.82
N VAL A 222 24.17 10.31 -11.02
CA VAL A 222 22.87 10.83 -10.59
C VAL A 222 23.13 11.84 -9.46
N ASP A 223 22.46 12.97 -9.47
CA ASP A 223 22.63 14.00 -8.44
C ASP A 223 22.23 13.48 -7.03
N ASP A 224 22.84 14.04 -6.00
CA ASP A 224 22.70 13.56 -4.62
C ASP A 224 21.25 13.64 -4.12
N GLU A 225 20.47 14.64 -4.51
CA GLU A 225 19.07 14.79 -4.14
C GLU A 225 18.23 13.63 -4.72
N PHE A 226 18.40 13.38 -6.03
CA PHE A 226 17.76 12.25 -6.69
C PHE A 226 18.19 10.93 -6.08
N GLY A 227 19.51 10.79 -5.80
CA GLY A 227 20.09 9.60 -5.18
C GLY A 227 19.52 9.28 -3.80
N VAL A 228 19.28 10.29 -2.96
CA VAL A 228 18.68 10.12 -1.63
C VAL A 228 17.22 9.66 -1.72
N ILE A 229 16.44 10.28 -2.60
CA ILE A 229 15.03 9.89 -2.82
C ILE A 229 14.96 8.45 -3.35
N LEU A 230 15.81 8.10 -4.33
CA LEU A 230 15.92 6.77 -4.91
C LEU A 230 16.33 5.72 -3.87
N ALA A 231 17.40 5.99 -3.11
CA ALA A 231 17.88 5.06 -2.08
C ALA A 231 16.82 4.78 -1.02
N SER A 232 16.07 5.81 -0.61
CA SER A 232 14.98 5.67 0.35
C SER A 232 13.81 4.86 -0.23
N ALA A 233 13.49 5.07 -1.50
CA ALA A 233 12.47 4.28 -2.18
C ALA A 233 12.81 2.79 -2.22
N VAL A 234 13.99 2.44 -2.72
CA VAL A 234 14.43 1.03 -2.88
C VAL A 234 14.60 0.31 -1.55
N SER A 235 15.04 1.01 -0.50
CA SER A 235 15.40 0.35 0.77
C SER A 235 14.25 0.15 1.73
N ILE A 236 13.17 0.94 1.67
CA ILE A 236 12.13 0.91 2.71
C ILE A 236 10.77 0.49 2.13
N CYS A 237 10.01 1.46 1.58
CA CYS A 237 8.63 1.21 1.16
C CYS A 237 8.23 2.00 -0.10
N GLY A 238 9.17 2.20 -1.01
CA GLY A 238 8.92 2.79 -2.31
C GLY A 238 8.38 4.22 -2.23
N VAL A 239 7.13 4.40 -2.62
CA VAL A 239 6.48 5.71 -2.76
C VAL A 239 6.47 6.50 -1.44
N SER A 240 6.06 5.89 -0.33
CA SER A 240 5.98 6.59 0.96
C SER A 240 7.36 7.05 1.44
N ALA A 241 8.38 6.20 1.32
CA ALA A 241 9.75 6.56 1.68
C ALA A 241 10.33 7.64 0.76
N ALA A 242 10.03 7.60 -0.55
CA ALA A 242 10.41 8.64 -1.49
C ALA A 242 9.81 10.02 -1.13
N ILE A 243 8.51 10.04 -0.78
CA ILE A 243 7.81 11.26 -0.35
C ILE A 243 8.45 11.83 0.92
N VAL A 244 8.70 10.96 1.91
CA VAL A 244 9.29 11.34 3.19
C VAL A 244 10.71 11.85 3.01
N ALA A 245 11.54 11.15 2.24
CA ALA A 245 12.90 11.57 1.95
C ALA A 245 12.93 12.90 1.18
N SER A 246 12.10 13.05 0.15
CA SER A 246 11.97 14.30 -0.60
C SER A 246 11.54 15.46 0.30
N GLY A 247 10.58 15.23 1.20
CA GLY A 247 10.18 16.23 2.19
C GLY A 247 11.29 16.60 3.17
N ALA A 248 12.05 15.60 3.65
CA ALA A 248 13.16 15.79 4.59
C ALA A 248 14.30 16.64 4.02
N ILE A 249 14.55 16.55 2.71
CA ILE A 249 15.61 17.29 2.02
C ILE A 249 15.11 18.51 1.25
N LYS A 250 13.81 18.84 1.33
CA LYS A 250 13.13 19.87 0.52
C LYS A 250 13.38 19.64 -1.00
N GLY A 251 13.18 18.39 -1.44
CA GLY A 251 13.52 17.92 -2.78
C GLY A 251 12.55 18.35 -3.88
N ASP A 252 13.02 18.29 -5.13
CA ASP A 252 12.24 18.63 -6.33
C ASP A 252 11.09 17.63 -6.55
N LYS A 253 9.87 18.17 -6.70
CA LYS A 253 8.65 17.39 -6.96
C LYS A 253 8.71 16.58 -8.26
N LYS A 254 9.47 17.02 -9.28
CA LYS A 254 9.64 16.27 -10.53
C LYS A 254 10.47 15.01 -10.33
N LYS A 255 11.56 15.11 -9.53
CA LYS A 255 12.40 13.96 -9.16
C LYS A 255 11.60 12.96 -8.34
N LEU A 256 10.80 13.44 -7.39
CA LEU A 256 9.88 12.60 -6.62
C LEU A 256 8.89 11.87 -7.53
N SER A 257 8.21 12.58 -8.41
CA SER A 257 7.25 11.98 -9.36
C SER A 257 7.89 10.91 -10.24
N TYR A 258 9.12 11.15 -10.70
CA TYR A 258 9.89 10.17 -11.48
C TYR A 258 10.15 8.89 -10.68
N ILE A 259 10.67 9.02 -9.45
CA ILE A 259 10.97 7.85 -8.61
C ILE A 259 9.69 7.08 -8.26
N THR A 260 8.60 7.76 -7.92
CA THR A 260 7.33 7.08 -7.60
C THR A 260 6.79 6.29 -8.79
N THR A 261 6.96 6.81 -10.00
CA THR A 261 6.61 6.08 -11.22
C THR A 261 7.48 4.83 -11.41
N LEU A 262 8.82 4.95 -11.22
CA LEU A 262 9.71 3.79 -11.29
C LEU A 262 9.37 2.70 -10.28
N VAL A 263 9.09 3.08 -9.04
CA VAL A 263 8.66 2.15 -7.99
C VAL A 263 7.48 1.31 -8.44
N LEU A 264 6.42 1.95 -8.92
CA LEU A 264 5.19 1.26 -9.35
C LEU A 264 5.46 0.32 -10.54
N LEU A 265 6.29 0.75 -11.47
CA LEU A 265 6.60 0.00 -12.68
C LEU A 265 7.50 -1.22 -12.43
N VAL A 266 8.48 -1.08 -11.54
CA VAL A 266 9.38 -2.18 -11.16
C VAL A 266 8.68 -3.16 -10.22
N ALA A 267 7.77 -2.69 -9.38
CA ALA A 267 7.02 -3.54 -8.45
C ALA A 267 6.17 -4.61 -9.17
N ILE A 268 5.60 -4.29 -10.34
CA ILE A 268 4.72 -5.23 -11.06
C ILE A 268 5.46 -6.48 -11.58
N PRO A 269 6.57 -6.38 -12.32
CA PRO A 269 7.35 -7.57 -12.68
C PRO A 269 7.81 -8.36 -11.46
N MET A 270 8.28 -7.68 -10.40
CA MET A 270 8.72 -8.33 -9.18
C MET A 270 7.60 -9.10 -8.49
N LEU A 271 6.39 -8.53 -8.45
CA LEU A 271 5.20 -9.16 -7.87
C LEU A 271 4.86 -10.50 -8.52
N ILE A 272 5.20 -10.69 -9.80
CA ILE A 272 4.95 -11.92 -10.56
C ILE A 272 6.17 -12.85 -10.51
N ILE A 273 7.35 -12.30 -10.77
CA ILE A 273 8.59 -13.10 -10.95
C ILE A 273 9.06 -13.68 -9.61
N GLN A 274 9.04 -12.93 -8.51
CA GLN A 274 9.55 -13.43 -7.24
C GLN A 274 8.70 -14.59 -6.66
N PRO A 275 7.34 -14.54 -6.61
CA PRO A 275 6.55 -15.70 -6.21
C PRO A 275 6.77 -16.92 -7.08
N TRP A 276 6.89 -16.73 -8.41
CA TRP A 276 7.20 -17.81 -9.32
C TRP A 276 8.59 -18.44 -9.02
N LEU A 277 9.61 -17.61 -8.75
CA LEU A 277 10.93 -18.10 -8.34
C LEU A 277 10.87 -18.87 -7.02
N ILE A 278 10.12 -18.37 -6.03
CA ILE A 278 9.96 -19.05 -4.73
C ILE A 278 9.41 -20.45 -4.94
N LYS A 279 8.34 -20.57 -5.71
CA LYS A 279 7.72 -21.89 -6.01
C LYS A 279 8.65 -22.79 -6.83
N LYS A 280 9.27 -22.26 -7.88
CA LYS A 280 10.15 -23.02 -8.79
C LYS A 280 11.40 -23.54 -8.09
N LEU A 281 12.01 -22.74 -7.22
CA LEU A 281 13.23 -23.09 -6.49
C LEU A 281 12.95 -23.84 -5.17
N GLY A 282 11.69 -24.09 -4.81
CA GLY A 282 11.31 -24.77 -3.58
C GLY A 282 11.72 -24.01 -2.32
N ILE A 283 11.74 -22.67 -2.37
CA ILE A 283 12.05 -21.83 -1.21
C ILE A 283 10.93 -22.00 -0.17
N PRO A 284 11.24 -22.30 1.10
CA PRO A 284 10.24 -22.41 2.15
C PRO A 284 9.35 -21.16 2.23
N GLU A 285 8.03 -21.33 2.41
CA GLU A 285 7.07 -20.22 2.42
C GLU A 285 7.47 -19.07 3.36
N ILE A 286 7.95 -19.42 4.55
CA ILE A 286 8.37 -18.41 5.54
C ILE A 286 9.55 -17.58 5.06
N VAL A 287 10.55 -18.22 4.44
CA VAL A 287 11.72 -17.55 3.85
C VAL A 287 11.29 -16.72 2.65
N GLY A 288 10.42 -17.29 1.80
CA GLY A 288 9.83 -16.60 0.66
C GLY A 288 9.05 -15.36 1.08
N GLY A 289 8.23 -15.46 2.10
CA GLY A 289 7.51 -14.33 2.70
C GLY A 289 8.45 -13.27 3.24
N ALA A 290 9.50 -13.68 3.97
CA ALA A 290 10.52 -12.77 4.49
C ALA A 290 11.28 -12.05 3.36
N TRP A 291 11.60 -12.76 2.30
CA TRP A 291 12.22 -12.19 1.11
C TRP A 291 11.33 -11.16 0.43
N LEU A 292 10.07 -11.51 0.13
CA LEU A 292 9.09 -10.59 -0.46
C LEU A 292 8.85 -9.35 0.40
N GLY A 293 8.70 -9.54 1.71
CA GLY A 293 8.48 -8.44 2.67
C GLY A 293 9.63 -7.44 2.69
N GLY A 294 10.86 -7.90 2.53
CA GLY A 294 12.06 -7.06 2.54
C GLY A 294 12.42 -6.45 1.19
N THR A 295 11.91 -6.97 0.06
CA THR A 295 12.31 -6.53 -1.29
C THR A 295 11.26 -5.76 -2.04
N LEU A 296 9.98 -6.11 -1.92
CA LEU A 296 8.91 -5.42 -2.64
C LEU A 296 8.63 -4.06 -2.00
N ASP A 297 8.49 -3.06 -2.83
CA ASP A 297 8.51 -1.66 -2.42
C ASP A 297 7.24 -1.22 -1.68
N THR A 298 6.05 -1.78 -1.99
CA THR A 298 4.80 -1.37 -1.35
C THR A 298 4.19 -2.49 -0.50
N THR A 299 3.42 -2.12 0.53
CA THR A 299 2.66 -3.08 1.34
C THR A 299 1.68 -3.87 0.48
N ALA A 300 1.06 -3.21 -0.48
CA ALA A 300 0.12 -3.81 -1.41
C ALA A 300 0.80 -4.88 -2.29
N SER A 301 1.98 -4.56 -2.87
CA SER A 301 2.76 -5.51 -3.68
C SER A 301 3.24 -6.72 -2.86
N VAL A 302 3.71 -6.49 -1.62
CA VAL A 302 4.09 -7.60 -0.70
C VAL A 302 2.92 -8.51 -0.45
N THR A 303 1.76 -7.94 -0.12
CA THR A 303 0.56 -8.74 0.19
C THR A 303 0.11 -9.54 -1.02
N ALA A 304 0.10 -8.93 -2.21
CA ALA A 304 -0.26 -9.61 -3.45
C ALA A 304 0.71 -10.76 -3.78
N ALA A 305 2.02 -10.49 -3.76
CA ALA A 305 3.04 -11.48 -4.07
C ALA A 305 3.07 -12.63 -3.05
N ALA A 306 2.98 -12.31 -1.77
CA ALA A 306 3.00 -13.31 -0.71
C ALA A 306 1.72 -14.17 -0.70
N GLN A 307 0.57 -13.60 -1.08
CA GLN A 307 -0.66 -14.36 -1.28
C GLN A 307 -0.50 -15.42 -2.38
N LEU A 308 0.22 -15.10 -3.46
CA LEU A 308 0.53 -16.05 -4.54
C LEU A 308 1.42 -17.22 -4.08
N VAL A 309 2.22 -17.02 -3.03
CA VAL A 309 3.11 -18.07 -2.48
C VAL A 309 2.34 -18.99 -1.55
N GLY A 310 1.66 -18.42 -0.56
CA GLY A 310 0.88 -19.19 0.41
C GLY A 310 0.58 -18.39 1.70
N PRO A 311 -0.25 -18.97 2.61
CA PRO A 311 -0.71 -18.26 3.81
C PRO A 311 0.42 -17.95 4.80
N VAL A 312 1.42 -18.82 4.94
CA VAL A 312 2.58 -18.58 5.81
C VAL A 312 3.43 -17.44 5.24
N ALA A 313 3.65 -17.44 3.92
CA ALA A 313 4.37 -16.36 3.23
C ALA A 313 3.64 -15.02 3.38
N LEU A 314 2.30 -14.99 3.30
CA LEU A 314 1.51 -13.79 3.50
C LEU A 314 1.73 -13.19 4.90
N LYS A 315 1.60 -14.01 5.94
CA LYS A 315 1.80 -13.57 7.33
C LYS A 315 3.23 -13.06 7.56
N ALA A 316 4.23 -13.84 7.16
CA ALA A 316 5.64 -13.49 7.29
C ALA A 316 5.99 -12.20 6.53
N GLY A 317 5.58 -12.10 5.26
CA GLY A 317 5.84 -10.95 4.40
C GLY A 317 5.23 -9.66 4.95
N VAL A 318 3.99 -9.72 5.44
CA VAL A 318 3.30 -8.58 6.04
C VAL A 318 3.98 -8.13 7.33
N ILE A 319 4.38 -9.06 8.23
CA ILE A 319 5.09 -8.73 9.48
C ILE A 319 6.41 -8.02 9.17
N ILE A 320 7.18 -8.53 8.21
CA ILE A 320 8.47 -7.93 7.84
C ILE A 320 8.27 -6.57 7.19
N LYS A 321 7.28 -6.43 6.30
CA LYS A 321 6.97 -5.14 5.68
C LYS A 321 6.55 -4.10 6.71
N PHE A 322 5.77 -4.50 7.71
CA PHE A 322 5.42 -3.60 8.82
C PHE A 322 6.65 -3.17 9.61
N SER A 323 7.59 -4.09 9.87
CA SER A 323 8.86 -3.77 10.52
C SER A 323 9.68 -2.74 9.73
N GLN A 324 9.72 -2.87 8.39
CA GLN A 324 10.36 -1.86 7.53
C GLN A 324 9.62 -0.51 7.57
N ASN A 325 8.29 -0.52 7.52
CA ASN A 325 7.50 0.70 7.51
C ASN A 325 7.65 1.52 8.80
N VAL A 326 7.84 0.86 9.95
CA VAL A 326 8.14 1.53 11.22
C VAL A 326 9.45 2.33 11.14
N LEU A 327 10.43 1.85 10.36
CA LEU A 327 11.71 2.53 10.18
C LEU A 327 11.63 3.80 9.34
N ILE A 328 10.51 4.08 8.64
CA ILE A 328 10.36 5.30 7.81
C ILE A 328 10.61 6.57 8.63
N GLY A 329 10.01 6.67 9.81
CA GLY A 329 10.18 7.84 10.68
C GLY A 329 11.62 8.00 11.17
N VAL A 330 12.27 6.89 11.53
CA VAL A 330 13.68 6.86 11.95
C VAL A 330 14.57 7.29 10.78
N ALA A 331 14.35 6.71 9.59
CA ALA A 331 15.10 7.06 8.39
C ALA A 331 14.92 8.54 8.01
N ALA A 332 13.69 9.07 8.10
CA ALA A 332 13.41 10.48 7.86
C ALA A 332 14.23 11.42 8.75
N PHE A 333 14.30 11.09 10.04
CA PHE A 333 15.09 11.83 11.00
C PHE A 333 16.58 11.82 10.63
N PHE A 334 17.14 10.64 10.35
CA PHE A 334 18.55 10.51 9.97
C PHE A 334 18.86 11.19 8.63
N ILE A 335 18.00 11.07 7.64
CA ILE A 335 18.17 11.72 6.32
C ILE A 335 18.13 13.24 6.47
N ALA A 336 17.17 13.80 7.20
CA ALA A 336 17.07 15.23 7.44
C ALA A 336 18.32 15.77 8.18
N SER A 337 18.75 15.07 9.23
CA SER A 337 19.94 15.45 10.01
C SER A 337 21.21 15.40 9.17
N TRP A 338 21.41 14.32 8.43
CA TRP A 338 22.58 14.15 7.56
C TRP A 338 22.62 15.18 6.42
N TRP A 339 21.45 15.49 5.84
CA TRP A 339 21.33 16.48 4.76
C TRP A 339 21.61 17.89 5.27
N ALA A 340 21.10 18.26 6.46
CA ALA A 340 21.37 19.54 7.10
C ALA A 340 22.86 19.75 7.39
N LEU A 341 23.57 18.69 7.79
CA LEU A 341 25.02 18.77 8.03
C LEU A 341 25.86 18.94 6.76
N ARG A 342 25.34 18.48 5.60
CA ARG A 342 26.04 18.58 4.31
C ARG A 342 25.86 19.93 3.60
N LYS A 343 24.67 20.53 3.70
CA LYS A 343 24.43 21.86 3.19
C LYS A 343 24.89 22.85 4.26
N THR A 344 26.02 23.49 4.05
CA THR A 344 26.39 24.75 4.72
C THR A 344 25.37 25.81 4.31
N THR A 345 24.25 25.89 5.03
CA THR A 345 23.22 26.89 4.78
C THR A 345 23.76 28.25 5.18
N PRO A 346 23.60 29.31 4.36
CA PRO A 346 23.87 30.68 4.81
C PRO A 346 23.02 30.94 6.07
N LYS A 347 23.66 31.49 7.10
CA LYS A 347 23.00 31.90 8.34
C LYS A 347 21.80 32.78 8.03
N GLY A 348 20.56 32.29 8.28
CA GLY A 348 19.39 33.14 8.16
C GLY A 348 18.03 32.44 7.96
N GLU A 349 17.96 31.17 7.62
CA GLU A 349 16.67 30.45 7.61
C GLU A 349 16.61 29.47 8.77
N ASP A 350 15.63 29.69 9.66
CA ASP A 350 15.30 28.75 10.75
C ASP A 350 14.89 27.39 10.17
N SER A 351 15.86 26.50 10.04
CA SER A 351 15.55 25.10 9.81
C SER A 351 15.07 24.51 11.14
N GLU A 352 13.77 24.38 11.31
CA GLU A 352 13.21 23.60 12.42
C GLU A 352 13.92 22.24 12.50
N LYS A 353 14.61 22.02 13.61
CA LYS A 353 15.27 20.73 13.87
C LYS A 353 14.18 19.65 13.91
N PRO A 354 14.29 18.57 13.12
CA PRO A 354 13.30 17.50 13.15
C PRO A 354 13.24 16.91 14.57
N GLY A 355 12.09 17.09 15.22
CA GLY A 355 11.84 16.52 16.55
C GLY A 355 11.41 15.05 16.46
N LEU A 356 11.47 14.32 17.59
CA LEU A 356 11.00 12.93 17.70
C LEU A 356 9.52 12.76 17.30
N GLY A 357 8.72 13.83 17.33
CA GLY A 357 7.33 13.84 16.85
C GLY A 357 7.18 13.40 15.38
N VAL A 358 8.19 13.66 14.54
CA VAL A 358 8.20 13.22 13.13
C VAL A 358 8.14 11.70 13.01
N VAL A 359 8.76 10.97 13.93
CA VAL A 359 8.72 9.49 13.93
C VAL A 359 7.29 9.01 14.13
N TRP A 360 6.56 9.57 15.09
CA TRP A 360 5.14 9.23 15.34
C TRP A 360 4.21 9.67 14.23
N GLU A 361 4.42 10.85 13.67
CA GLU A 361 3.62 11.36 12.54
C GLU A 361 3.72 10.43 11.32
N ARG A 362 4.93 9.91 11.04
CA ARG A 362 5.22 9.01 9.91
C ARG A 362 4.93 7.54 10.18
N PHE A 363 4.67 7.17 11.43
CA PHE A 363 4.33 5.80 11.79
C PHE A 363 3.03 5.36 11.11
N PRO A 364 3.00 4.19 10.43
CA PRO A 364 1.80 3.70 9.75
C PRO A 364 0.74 3.22 10.76
N LYS A 365 -0.32 4.01 10.94
CA LYS A 365 -1.34 3.78 11.99
C LYS A 365 -2.12 2.49 11.81
N PHE A 366 -2.31 2.02 10.56
CA PHE A 366 -3.01 0.76 10.29
C PHE A 366 -2.31 -0.46 10.89
N VAL A 367 -0.97 -0.40 11.11
CA VAL A 367 -0.21 -1.47 11.80
C VAL A 367 -0.68 -1.62 13.24
N LEU A 368 -0.99 -0.50 13.91
CA LEU A 368 -1.58 -0.55 15.27
C LEU A 368 -2.93 -1.25 15.26
N GLY A 369 -3.78 -0.97 14.25
CA GLY A 369 -5.05 -1.65 14.08
C GLY A 369 -4.89 -3.16 13.89
N PHE A 370 -3.95 -3.58 13.02
CA PHE A 370 -3.61 -4.99 12.81
C PHE A 370 -3.17 -5.67 14.12
N ILE A 371 -2.23 -5.06 14.86
CA ILE A 371 -1.72 -5.60 16.13
C ILE A 371 -2.83 -5.67 17.19
N ALA A 372 -3.64 -4.61 17.31
CA ALA A 372 -4.75 -4.58 18.26
C ALA A 372 -5.76 -5.68 17.98
N VAL A 373 -6.13 -5.89 16.72
CA VAL A 373 -7.03 -6.98 16.31
C VAL A 373 -6.41 -8.34 16.60
N SER A 374 -5.12 -8.53 16.30
CA SER A 374 -4.40 -9.77 16.61
C SER A 374 -4.37 -10.06 18.11
N LEU A 375 -4.15 -9.05 18.96
CA LEU A 375 -4.22 -9.17 20.42
C LEU A 375 -5.63 -9.58 20.89
N ILE A 376 -6.66 -8.91 20.38
CA ILE A 376 -8.05 -9.19 20.72
C ILE A 376 -8.39 -10.66 20.39
N PHE A 377 -8.09 -11.12 19.19
CA PHE A 377 -8.39 -12.50 18.78
C PHE A 377 -7.51 -13.55 19.44
N SER A 378 -6.30 -13.18 19.87
CA SER A 378 -5.39 -14.11 20.56
C SER A 378 -5.73 -14.32 22.03
N PHE A 379 -6.31 -13.30 22.70
CA PHE A 379 -6.43 -13.32 24.16
C PHE A 379 -7.83 -13.03 24.71
N LEU A 380 -8.69 -12.36 23.94
CA LEU A 380 -10.00 -11.91 24.43
C LEU A 380 -11.18 -12.63 23.79
N VAL A 381 -11.07 -13.04 22.52
CA VAL A 381 -12.17 -13.73 21.82
C VAL A 381 -12.12 -15.22 22.11
N PRO A 382 -13.24 -15.84 22.55
CA PRO A 382 -13.31 -17.29 22.74
C PRO A 382 -13.02 -18.04 21.44
N ILE A 383 -12.38 -19.21 21.55
CA ILE A 383 -11.95 -20.00 20.39
C ILE A 383 -13.15 -20.47 19.54
N GLU A 384 -14.28 -20.75 20.16
CA GLU A 384 -15.54 -21.11 19.50
C GLU A 384 -16.03 -19.95 18.62
N THR A 385 -16.10 -18.75 19.19
CA THR A 385 -16.47 -17.51 18.44
C THR A 385 -15.48 -17.23 17.33
N THR A 386 -14.18 -17.39 17.57
CA THR A 386 -13.16 -17.23 16.54
C THR A 386 -13.39 -18.21 15.38
N ARG A 387 -13.68 -19.48 15.64
CA ARG A 387 -14.00 -20.48 14.60
C ARG A 387 -15.27 -20.10 13.83
N GLN A 388 -16.30 -19.63 14.54
CA GLN A 388 -17.57 -19.21 13.95
C GLN A 388 -17.41 -18.07 12.94
N VAL A 389 -16.59 -17.05 13.25
CA VAL A 389 -16.46 -15.84 12.42
C VAL A 389 -15.30 -15.88 11.43
N SER A 390 -14.29 -16.73 11.62
CA SER A 390 -13.04 -16.73 10.84
C SER A 390 -13.24 -16.89 9.34
N GLY A 391 -14.12 -17.80 8.93
CA GLY A 391 -14.44 -18.04 7.51
C GLY A 391 -15.02 -16.79 6.84
N PHE A 392 -15.96 -16.13 7.51
CA PHE A 392 -16.60 -14.93 6.99
C PHE A 392 -15.65 -13.74 6.96
N LEU A 393 -14.89 -13.50 8.02
CA LEU A 393 -13.88 -12.44 8.06
C LEU A 393 -12.80 -12.62 6.99
N ASN A 394 -12.34 -13.85 6.79
CA ASN A 394 -11.40 -14.17 5.72
C ASN A 394 -12.00 -13.90 4.32
N SER A 395 -13.28 -14.18 4.13
CA SER A 395 -13.97 -13.87 2.88
C SER A 395 -14.06 -12.36 2.63
N LEU A 396 -14.42 -11.56 3.64
CA LEU A 396 -14.44 -10.11 3.53
C LEU A 396 -13.05 -9.53 3.25
N ARG A 397 -12.01 -10.02 3.94
CA ARG A 397 -10.61 -9.67 3.66
C ARG A 397 -10.24 -9.95 2.20
N THR A 398 -10.64 -11.11 1.67
CA THR A 398 -10.35 -11.51 0.28
C THR A 398 -10.98 -10.53 -0.71
N VAL A 399 -12.20 -10.07 -0.46
CA VAL A 399 -12.84 -9.04 -1.30
C VAL A 399 -12.08 -7.70 -1.21
N TRP A 400 -11.69 -7.24 0.00
CA TRP A 400 -10.87 -6.04 0.16
C TRP A 400 -9.54 -6.14 -0.61
N PHE A 401 -8.89 -7.29 -0.54
CA PHE A 401 -7.64 -7.54 -1.30
C PHE A 401 -7.89 -7.56 -2.81
N ALA A 402 -8.99 -8.15 -3.28
CA ALA A 402 -9.33 -8.14 -4.70
C ALA A 402 -9.56 -6.72 -5.23
N LEU A 403 -10.27 -5.85 -4.45
CA LEU A 403 -10.42 -4.42 -4.76
C LEU A 403 -9.05 -3.72 -4.88
N ALA A 404 -8.15 -4.00 -3.93
CA ALA A 404 -6.82 -3.43 -3.93
C ALA A 404 -6.00 -3.88 -5.16
N PHE A 405 -6.05 -5.16 -5.52
CA PHE A 405 -5.26 -5.69 -6.64
C PHE A 405 -5.75 -5.20 -8.00
N VAL A 406 -7.07 -5.06 -8.19
CA VAL A 406 -7.62 -4.36 -9.36
C VAL A 406 -7.11 -2.92 -9.39
N SER A 407 -7.14 -2.23 -8.26
CA SER A 407 -6.68 -0.84 -8.15
C SER A 407 -5.19 -0.70 -8.46
N ILE A 408 -4.31 -1.60 -7.97
CA ILE A 408 -2.88 -1.63 -8.34
C ILE A 408 -2.72 -1.69 -9.87
N GLY A 409 -3.47 -2.57 -10.53
CA GLY A 409 -3.43 -2.67 -11.98
C GLY A 409 -3.91 -1.37 -12.67
N LEU A 410 -4.94 -0.72 -12.15
CA LEU A 410 -5.47 0.56 -12.66
C LEU A 410 -4.51 1.75 -12.41
N GLU A 411 -3.70 1.70 -11.39
CA GLU A 411 -2.71 2.75 -11.07
C GLU A 411 -1.45 2.64 -11.95
N ALA A 412 -1.19 1.49 -12.54
CA ALA A 412 0.05 1.20 -13.27
C ALA A 412 -0.09 1.42 -14.78
N LYS A 413 0.67 2.39 -15.32
CA LYS A 413 0.65 2.74 -16.75
C LYS A 413 2.04 2.56 -17.38
N PHE A 414 2.19 1.58 -18.29
CA PHE A 414 3.46 1.30 -18.95
C PHE A 414 3.96 2.42 -19.88
N SER A 415 3.05 3.21 -20.46
CA SER A 415 3.45 4.36 -21.29
C SER A 415 4.22 5.43 -20.54
N ASP A 416 4.10 5.46 -19.21
CA ASP A 416 4.83 6.43 -18.39
C ASP A 416 6.31 6.05 -18.24
N LEU A 417 6.65 4.75 -18.42
CA LEU A 417 8.05 4.29 -18.56
C LEU A 417 8.76 4.92 -19.75
N VAL A 418 8.09 4.98 -20.90
CA VAL A 418 8.69 5.43 -22.17
C VAL A 418 8.96 6.94 -22.15
N LYS A 419 8.20 7.69 -21.36
CA LYS A 419 8.35 9.16 -21.23
C LYS A 419 9.50 9.58 -20.31
N ILE A 420 10.15 8.61 -19.65
CA ILE A 420 11.22 8.87 -18.69
C ILE A 420 12.49 9.30 -19.45
N GLN A 421 12.73 10.60 -19.49
CA GLN A 421 13.95 11.15 -20.06
C GLN A 421 15.14 10.93 -19.12
N GLY A 422 16.17 10.20 -19.57
CA GLY A 422 17.43 10.01 -18.87
C GLY A 422 17.57 8.66 -18.17
N GLY A 423 18.11 7.65 -18.86
CA GLY A 423 18.24 6.27 -18.39
C GLY A 423 19.10 6.04 -17.14
N ARG A 424 19.89 7.02 -16.66
CA ARG A 424 20.79 6.83 -15.52
C ARG A 424 20.06 6.62 -14.18
N PRO A 425 19.05 7.44 -13.80
CA PRO A 425 18.32 7.17 -12.57
C PRO A 425 17.52 5.87 -12.61
N ALA A 426 16.90 5.54 -13.75
CA ALA A 426 16.22 4.26 -13.93
C ALA A 426 17.18 3.09 -13.80
N LEU A 427 18.34 3.17 -14.44
CA LEU A 427 19.39 2.16 -14.34
C LEU A 427 19.90 2.02 -12.90
N ALA A 428 20.11 3.15 -12.20
CA ALA A 428 20.50 3.15 -10.78
C ALA A 428 19.45 2.44 -9.92
N PHE A 429 18.17 2.73 -10.14
CA PHE A 429 17.07 2.10 -9.42
C PHE A 429 17.04 0.59 -9.66
N ILE A 430 17.13 0.15 -10.92
CA ILE A 430 17.09 -1.28 -11.29
C ILE A 430 18.28 -2.03 -10.69
N ILE A 431 19.50 -1.48 -10.77
CA ILE A 431 20.70 -2.13 -10.20
C ILE A 431 20.59 -2.19 -8.67
N ALA A 432 20.14 -1.11 -8.02
CA ALA A 432 19.92 -1.09 -6.58
C ALA A 432 18.84 -2.11 -6.15
N GLN A 433 17.78 -2.24 -6.92
CA GLN A 433 16.72 -3.22 -6.66
C GLN A 433 17.18 -4.66 -6.87
N LEU A 434 17.98 -4.94 -7.89
CA LEU A 434 18.61 -6.25 -8.06
C LEU A 434 19.53 -6.60 -6.89
N PHE A 435 20.33 -5.65 -6.42
CA PHE A 435 21.13 -5.82 -5.21
C PHE A 435 20.22 -6.12 -4.00
N ASN A 436 19.16 -5.34 -3.79
CA ASN A 436 18.20 -5.55 -2.72
C ASN A 436 17.60 -6.97 -2.76
N ILE A 437 17.19 -7.44 -3.92
CA ILE A 437 16.64 -8.79 -4.12
C ILE A 437 17.61 -9.86 -3.61
N ILE A 438 18.87 -9.79 -4.03
CA ILE A 438 19.88 -10.78 -3.64
C ILE A 438 20.24 -10.66 -2.16
N TRP A 439 20.49 -9.45 -1.69
CA TRP A 439 20.85 -9.16 -0.30
C TRP A 439 19.77 -9.63 0.68
N THR A 440 18.55 -9.28 0.39
CA THR A 440 17.41 -9.65 1.25
C THR A 440 17.16 -11.16 1.24
N LEU A 441 17.37 -11.86 0.12
CA LEU A 441 17.25 -13.31 0.07
C LEU A 441 18.26 -14.00 1.01
N ILE A 442 19.49 -13.53 1.03
CA ILE A 442 20.54 -14.05 1.94
C ILE A 442 20.08 -13.90 3.39
N PHE A 443 19.62 -12.70 3.79
CA PHE A 443 19.17 -12.47 5.16
C PHE A 443 17.86 -13.17 5.49
N ALA A 444 16.94 -13.33 4.53
CA ALA A 444 15.74 -14.14 4.70
C ALA A 444 16.10 -15.59 5.04
N TYR A 445 17.08 -16.19 4.36
CA TYR A 445 17.54 -17.53 4.70
C TYR A 445 18.25 -17.57 6.07
N LEU A 446 19.15 -16.64 6.35
CA LEU A 446 19.90 -16.60 7.60
C LEU A 446 18.99 -16.48 8.83
N LEU A 447 17.96 -15.64 8.75
CA LEU A 447 17.11 -15.28 9.88
C LEU A 447 15.84 -16.14 9.99
N PHE A 448 15.33 -16.66 8.88
CA PHE A 448 14.08 -17.45 8.83
C PHE A 448 14.27 -18.87 8.35
N GLY A 449 15.45 -19.23 7.83
CA GLY A 449 15.80 -20.58 7.38
C GLY A 449 16.34 -21.50 8.46
N GLY A 450 16.41 -21.05 9.72
CA GLY A 450 16.89 -21.88 10.83
C GLY A 450 18.39 -21.80 11.10
N TYR A 451 19.12 -20.88 10.46
CA TYR A 451 20.57 -20.75 10.62
C TYR A 451 20.96 -19.92 11.87
N ILE A 452 20.30 -18.78 12.10
CA ILE A 452 20.58 -17.89 13.24
C ILE A 452 19.49 -18.02 14.30
N PHE A 453 18.24 -18.03 13.87
CA PHE A 453 17.08 -18.23 14.74
C PHE A 453 16.36 -19.53 14.37
N PRO A 454 15.70 -20.20 15.34
CA PRO A 454 14.78 -21.28 15.02
C PRO A 454 13.74 -20.82 14.01
N VAL A 455 13.37 -21.67 13.05
CA VAL A 455 12.34 -21.37 12.08
C VAL A 455 11.05 -20.98 12.80
N PRO A 456 10.53 -19.76 12.65
CA PRO A 456 9.31 -19.35 13.32
C PRO A 456 8.14 -20.23 12.87
N ASN A 457 7.50 -20.91 13.80
CA ASN A 457 6.30 -21.70 13.51
C ASN A 457 5.08 -20.77 13.46
N ILE A 458 4.82 -20.24 12.28
CA ILE A 458 3.66 -19.40 11.96
C ILE A 458 2.58 -20.33 11.39
N LYS A 459 1.46 -20.45 12.09
CA LYS A 459 0.34 -21.32 11.69
C LYS A 459 -0.77 -20.55 10.97
#